data_8532b5f0ec31b126f20b6b2e66c6e250
#
_entry.id   8532b5f0ec31b126f20b6b2e66c6e250
#
_cell.length_a   1.000
_cell.length_b   1.000
_cell.length_c   1.000
_cell.angle_alpha   90.00
_cell.angle_beta   90.00
_cell.angle_gamma   90.00
#
_symmetry.space_group_name_H-M   'P 1'
#
loop_
_entity.id
_entity.type
_entity.pdbx_description
1 polymer ?
#
loop_
_entity_poly.entity_id
_entity_poly.type
_entity_poly.pdbx_seq_one_letter_code
_entity_poly.pdbx_strand_id
1 'polypeptide(L)'
;LSFLKILDVSQNNLTKFSALNNLTTLEWLSLENNNLQNIPTEIATLQNLIHLNLANNKLSSNFGALSSLTKLEQLWLNHNEITTFPTEVLALPQLMSLSLQSNKLSGNIPANLPEICNISNNRYSATEIQNFLNQKPNNTDFVYSPQRYDEEKTEKAILAGAVSLNQLLSASDGYDFTWYKNLDNKTSTTTENYNINSVKATDFGKYTCEAILIKDNTLYILDFATFREPITLEKTETLATNNPNEKILAIYPNPVKDFLHIKNQNYKIENISIYDLSGKIIYSGKSTVINLQNFPTSTYILYIKTEEGYHHFKIIKK
;
A
#
# COMPACT_ATOMS: atom_id res chain seq x y z
N LEU A 1 37.36 -17.86 7.47
CA LEU A 1 36.34 -16.99 8.12
C LEU A 1 36.04 -17.40 9.59
N SER A 2 36.75 -18.42 10.13
CA SER A 2 36.51 -18.97 11.47
C SER A 2 36.78 -18.02 12.63
N PHE A 3 37.31 -16.83 12.39
CA PHE A 3 37.58 -15.80 13.41
C PHE A 3 36.74 -14.51 13.20
N LEU A 4 35.77 -14.53 12.24
CA LEU A 4 35.00 -13.38 11.94
C LEU A 4 34.01 -13.09 13.10
N LYS A 5 34.09 -11.88 13.68
CA LYS A 5 33.22 -11.43 14.77
C LYS A 5 32.11 -10.50 14.30
N ILE A 6 32.35 -9.76 13.24
CA ILE A 6 31.41 -8.77 12.70
C ILE A 6 31.18 -9.08 11.23
N LEU A 7 29.91 -9.20 10.86
CA LEU A 7 29.49 -9.32 9.46
C LEU A 7 28.34 -8.34 9.17
N ASP A 8 28.62 -7.43 8.25
CA ASP A 8 27.58 -6.53 7.72
C ASP A 8 27.35 -6.86 6.25
N VAL A 9 26.14 -7.32 5.95
CA VAL A 9 25.61 -7.56 4.60
C VAL A 9 24.32 -6.79 4.36
N SER A 10 24.18 -5.67 5.07
CA SER A 10 23.05 -4.75 4.91
C SER A 10 23.00 -4.12 3.51
N GLN A 11 21.86 -3.52 3.17
CA GLN A 11 21.65 -2.78 1.92
C GLN A 11 21.92 -3.61 0.66
N ASN A 12 21.43 -4.86 0.66
CA ASN A 12 21.52 -5.78 -0.47
C ASN A 12 20.09 -6.24 -0.89
N ASN A 13 20.05 -7.17 -1.84
CA ASN A 13 18.77 -7.73 -2.31
C ASN A 13 18.57 -9.18 -1.85
N LEU A 14 19.09 -9.54 -0.67
CA LEU A 14 19.06 -10.90 -0.17
C LEU A 14 17.62 -11.33 0.14
N THR A 15 17.17 -12.40 -0.47
CA THR A 15 15.90 -13.07 -0.16
C THR A 15 16.07 -14.29 0.73
N LYS A 16 17.30 -14.83 0.78
CA LYS A 16 17.75 -15.96 1.60
C LYS A 16 19.20 -15.74 1.98
N PHE A 17 19.60 -16.27 3.11
CA PHE A 17 20.98 -16.21 3.57
C PHE A 17 21.34 -17.52 4.26
N SER A 18 21.93 -18.46 3.54
CA SER A 18 22.22 -19.81 4.00
C SER A 18 23.70 -20.09 4.31
N ALA A 19 24.59 -19.13 4.10
CA ALA A 19 26.04 -19.32 4.25
C ALA A 19 26.57 -19.11 5.69
N LEU A 20 25.71 -19.22 6.71
CA LEU A 20 26.05 -18.88 8.12
C LEU A 20 26.70 -20.04 8.89
N ASN A 21 26.55 -21.27 8.45
CA ASN A 21 26.84 -22.48 9.24
C ASN A 21 28.26 -22.55 9.88
N ASN A 22 29.23 -21.81 9.32
CA ASN A 22 30.62 -21.84 9.79
C ASN A 22 31.08 -20.55 10.48
N LEU A 23 30.14 -19.60 10.70
CA LEU A 23 30.45 -18.29 11.27
C LEU A 23 30.13 -18.23 12.77
N THR A 24 30.39 -19.32 13.48
CA THR A 24 30.00 -19.49 14.89
C THR A 24 30.70 -18.53 15.86
N THR A 25 31.70 -17.78 15.40
CA THR A 25 32.40 -16.74 16.20
C THR A 25 31.76 -15.36 16.08
N LEU A 26 30.69 -15.20 15.26
CA LEU A 26 30.03 -13.91 15.09
C LEU A 26 29.43 -13.43 16.41
N GLU A 27 29.73 -12.17 16.72
CA GLU A 27 29.16 -11.39 17.82
C GLU A 27 28.18 -10.32 17.31
N TRP A 28 28.39 -9.84 16.08
CA TRP A 28 27.54 -8.84 15.39
C TRP A 28 27.19 -9.32 13.98
N LEU A 29 25.88 -9.32 13.67
CA LEU A 29 25.37 -9.59 12.32
C LEU A 29 24.35 -8.53 11.92
N SER A 30 24.59 -7.86 10.80
CA SER A 30 23.60 -6.99 10.14
C SER A 30 23.14 -7.60 8.82
N LEU A 31 21.83 -7.80 8.71
CA LEU A 31 21.07 -8.19 7.52
C LEU A 31 20.04 -7.10 7.16
N GLU A 32 20.23 -5.89 7.67
CA GLU A 32 19.34 -4.75 7.49
C GLU A 32 19.15 -4.37 6.01
N ASN A 33 17.98 -3.83 5.66
CA ASN A 33 17.69 -3.38 4.28
C ASN A 33 17.94 -4.46 3.23
N ASN A 34 17.26 -5.59 3.38
CA ASN A 34 17.24 -6.71 2.45
C ASN A 34 15.79 -7.11 2.10
N ASN A 35 15.59 -8.24 1.44
CA ASN A 35 14.28 -8.76 1.05
C ASN A 35 13.94 -10.09 1.74
N LEU A 36 14.41 -10.31 2.98
CA LEU A 36 14.18 -11.54 3.73
C LEU A 36 12.71 -11.65 4.14
N GLN A 37 12.07 -12.77 3.78
CA GLN A 37 10.70 -13.09 4.22
C GLN A 37 10.67 -13.96 5.47
N ASN A 38 11.76 -14.70 5.72
CA ASN A 38 11.92 -15.56 6.88
C ASN A 38 13.32 -15.37 7.47
N ILE A 39 13.43 -15.63 8.76
CA ILE A 39 14.74 -15.71 9.42
C ILE A 39 15.42 -16.99 8.95
N PRO A 40 16.68 -16.91 8.48
CA PRO A 40 17.45 -18.10 8.13
C PRO A 40 17.57 -19.04 9.33
N THR A 41 17.23 -20.31 9.16
CA THR A 41 17.30 -21.32 10.25
C THR A 41 18.71 -21.51 10.78
N GLU A 42 19.71 -21.29 9.93
CA GLU A 42 21.13 -21.36 10.24
C GLU A 42 21.56 -20.34 11.29
N ILE A 43 20.79 -19.29 11.50
CA ILE A 43 21.06 -18.28 12.53
C ILE A 43 21.13 -18.91 13.93
N ALA A 44 20.40 -20.00 14.17
CA ALA A 44 20.41 -20.75 15.41
C ALA A 44 21.80 -21.32 15.77
N THR A 45 22.73 -21.44 14.80
CA THR A 45 24.11 -21.89 15.03
C THR A 45 25.03 -20.80 15.55
N LEU A 46 24.60 -19.53 15.47
CA LEU A 46 25.42 -18.35 15.82
C LEU A 46 25.30 -18.00 17.30
N GLN A 47 25.57 -18.96 18.18
CA GLN A 47 25.36 -18.86 19.63
C GLN A 47 26.23 -17.82 20.35
N ASN A 48 27.16 -17.17 19.64
CA ASN A 48 27.96 -16.07 20.19
C ASN A 48 27.42 -14.69 19.80
N LEU A 49 26.30 -14.61 19.05
CA LEU A 49 25.70 -13.32 18.68
C LEU A 49 25.26 -12.55 19.92
N ILE A 50 25.69 -11.30 19.96
CA ILE A 50 25.31 -10.29 20.95
C ILE A 50 24.35 -9.27 20.29
N HIS A 51 24.58 -8.96 19.01
CA HIS A 51 23.79 -7.99 18.27
C HIS A 51 23.32 -8.58 16.94
N LEU A 52 22.01 -8.49 16.68
CA LEU A 52 21.39 -8.95 15.46
C LEU A 52 20.49 -7.88 14.87
N ASN A 53 20.84 -7.37 13.68
CA ASN A 53 20.03 -6.41 12.97
C ASN A 53 19.32 -7.08 11.76
N LEU A 54 18.01 -7.18 11.84
CA LEU A 54 17.10 -7.70 10.81
C LEU A 54 16.08 -6.62 10.35
N ALA A 55 16.34 -5.34 10.67
CA ALA A 55 15.47 -4.25 10.33
C ALA A 55 15.29 -4.08 8.81
N ASN A 56 14.19 -3.46 8.39
CA ASN A 56 13.93 -3.14 6.97
C ASN A 56 14.00 -4.39 6.07
N ASN A 57 13.21 -5.40 6.41
CA ASN A 57 13.03 -6.63 5.63
C ASN A 57 11.52 -6.90 5.42
N LYS A 58 11.14 -8.11 5.05
CA LYS A 58 9.75 -8.55 4.85
C LYS A 58 9.39 -9.71 5.78
N LEU A 59 9.98 -9.73 6.99
CA LEU A 59 9.74 -10.78 7.97
C LEU A 59 8.32 -10.70 8.52
N SER A 60 7.62 -11.83 8.57
CA SER A 60 6.24 -11.89 9.06
C SER A 60 6.03 -12.93 10.18
N SER A 61 6.84 -13.99 10.20
CA SER A 61 6.69 -15.15 11.09
C SER A 61 7.99 -15.94 11.23
N ASN A 62 7.94 -17.07 11.97
CA ASN A 62 9.02 -18.05 12.12
C ASN A 62 10.24 -17.54 12.89
N PHE A 63 10.01 -16.99 14.08
CA PHE A 63 11.07 -16.48 14.96
C PHE A 63 11.77 -17.55 15.81
N GLY A 64 11.36 -18.83 15.69
CA GLY A 64 11.86 -19.94 16.51
C GLY A 64 13.39 -20.12 16.49
N ALA A 65 14.06 -19.84 15.37
CA ALA A 65 15.51 -19.92 15.27
C ALA A 65 16.25 -18.94 16.22
N LEU A 66 15.59 -17.85 16.61
CA LEU A 66 16.19 -16.87 17.54
C LEU A 66 16.30 -17.38 18.97
N SER A 67 15.48 -18.34 19.40
CA SER A 67 15.48 -18.87 20.78
C SER A 67 16.80 -19.51 21.20
N SER A 68 17.67 -19.88 20.23
CA SER A 68 19.00 -20.45 20.47
C SER A 68 20.07 -19.41 20.76
N LEU A 69 19.80 -18.13 20.56
CA LEU A 69 20.78 -17.03 20.66
C LEU A 69 20.90 -16.52 22.10
N THR A 70 21.34 -17.37 23.02
CA THR A 70 21.30 -17.09 24.47
C THR A 70 22.19 -15.94 24.95
N LYS A 71 23.09 -15.44 24.11
CA LYS A 71 23.95 -14.27 24.39
C LYS A 71 23.42 -12.98 23.76
N LEU A 72 22.28 -13.03 23.04
CA LEU A 72 21.75 -11.87 22.34
C LEU A 72 21.27 -10.81 23.34
N GLU A 73 21.84 -9.61 23.21
CA GLU A 73 21.50 -8.43 24.03
C GLU A 73 20.63 -7.44 23.27
N GLN A 74 20.82 -7.33 21.95
CA GLN A 74 20.11 -6.36 21.13
C GLN A 74 19.56 -7.00 19.86
N LEU A 75 18.27 -6.80 19.61
CA LEU A 75 17.55 -7.32 18.43
C LEU A 75 16.74 -6.23 17.75
N TRP A 76 17.05 -5.97 16.48
CA TRP A 76 16.30 -5.05 15.63
C TRP A 76 15.45 -5.83 14.64
N LEU A 77 14.14 -5.70 14.75
CA LEU A 77 13.10 -6.26 13.90
C LEU A 77 12.16 -5.18 13.33
N ASN A 78 12.52 -3.91 13.53
CA ASN A 78 11.73 -2.78 13.05
C ASN A 78 11.64 -2.73 11.52
N HIS A 79 10.57 -2.09 10.99
CA HIS A 79 10.29 -2.02 9.55
C HIS A 79 10.24 -3.40 8.88
N ASN A 80 9.35 -4.25 9.38
CA ASN A 80 9.04 -5.56 8.83
C ASN A 80 7.52 -5.73 8.67
N GLU A 81 7.05 -6.94 8.45
CA GLU A 81 5.62 -7.25 8.26
C GLU A 81 5.06 -8.13 9.39
N ILE A 82 5.62 -8.03 10.59
CA ILE A 82 5.28 -8.87 11.74
C ILE A 82 3.89 -8.51 12.26
N THR A 83 3.00 -9.50 12.36
CA THR A 83 1.61 -9.30 12.79
C THR A 83 1.34 -9.72 14.24
N THR A 84 2.16 -10.63 14.78
CA THR A 84 2.03 -11.14 16.15
C THR A 84 3.36 -10.96 16.87
N PHE A 85 3.28 -10.66 18.17
CA PHE A 85 4.50 -10.48 18.98
C PHE A 85 5.36 -11.75 18.95
N PRO A 86 6.67 -11.66 18.62
CA PRO A 86 7.57 -12.82 18.56
C PRO A 86 7.93 -13.29 19.97
N THR A 87 7.05 -14.06 20.60
CA THR A 87 7.21 -14.50 22.00
C THR A 87 8.44 -15.36 22.24
N GLU A 88 8.99 -15.97 21.19
CA GLU A 88 10.21 -16.80 21.23
C GLU A 88 11.43 -16.01 21.75
N VAL A 89 11.48 -14.70 21.49
CA VAL A 89 12.60 -13.86 21.94
C VAL A 89 12.52 -13.52 23.45
N LEU A 90 11.35 -13.70 24.07
CA LEU A 90 11.16 -13.39 25.49
C LEU A 90 11.85 -14.40 26.43
N ALA A 91 12.25 -15.56 25.88
CA ALA A 91 13.02 -16.56 26.61
C ALA A 91 14.53 -16.30 26.59
N LEU A 92 15.01 -15.28 25.86
CA LEU A 92 16.42 -14.94 25.75
C LEU A 92 16.93 -14.27 27.03
N PRO A 93 17.88 -14.90 27.76
CA PRO A 93 18.20 -14.47 29.13
C PRO A 93 18.99 -13.16 29.18
N GLN A 94 19.62 -12.74 28.09
CA GLN A 94 20.45 -11.53 28.03
C GLN A 94 19.81 -10.41 27.19
N LEU A 95 18.59 -10.62 26.65
CA LEU A 95 17.97 -9.63 25.75
C LEU A 95 17.54 -8.38 26.55
N MET A 96 18.25 -7.28 26.32
CA MET A 96 18.02 -5.98 26.97
C MET A 96 17.22 -5.03 26.07
N SER A 97 17.42 -5.09 24.75
CA SER A 97 16.82 -4.16 23.79
C SER A 97 16.14 -4.88 22.64
N LEU A 98 14.87 -4.55 22.41
CA LEU A 98 14.05 -5.10 21.34
C LEU A 98 13.34 -3.99 20.57
N SER A 99 13.66 -3.83 19.28
CA SER A 99 13.06 -2.86 18.38
C SER A 99 12.06 -3.54 17.46
N LEU A 100 10.77 -3.27 17.63
CA LEU A 100 9.66 -3.81 16.84
C LEU A 100 8.81 -2.73 16.17
N GLN A 101 9.26 -1.47 16.20
CA GLN A 101 8.50 -0.36 15.62
C GLN A 101 8.32 -0.53 14.10
N SER A 102 7.24 0.05 13.58
CA SER A 102 6.91 -0.01 12.15
C SER A 102 6.72 -1.44 11.64
N ASN A 103 5.87 -2.19 12.33
CA ASN A 103 5.37 -3.50 11.94
C ASN A 103 3.83 -3.47 11.88
N LYS A 104 3.17 -4.62 11.95
CA LYS A 104 1.71 -4.77 11.93
C LYS A 104 1.20 -5.47 13.20
N LEU A 105 1.92 -5.33 14.32
CA LEU A 105 1.62 -5.99 15.58
C LEU A 105 0.30 -5.50 16.16
N SER A 106 -0.50 -6.41 16.69
CA SER A 106 -1.75 -6.15 17.42
C SER A 106 -2.01 -7.26 18.43
N GLY A 107 -3.02 -7.09 19.28
CA GLY A 107 -3.42 -8.08 20.25
C GLY A 107 -2.66 -7.97 21.58
N ASN A 108 -2.38 -9.10 22.20
CA ASN A 108 -1.78 -9.11 23.52
C ASN A 108 -0.31 -8.69 23.51
N ILE A 109 0.05 -7.75 24.39
CA ILE A 109 1.44 -7.37 24.64
C ILE A 109 1.92 -8.19 25.86
N PRO A 110 2.98 -9.00 25.72
CA PRO A 110 3.50 -9.81 26.82
C PRO A 110 4.01 -8.95 28.00
N ALA A 111 3.78 -9.41 29.22
CA ALA A 111 4.17 -8.66 30.41
C ALA A 111 5.70 -8.63 30.66
N ASN A 112 6.44 -9.63 30.17
CA ASN A 112 7.87 -9.82 30.39
C ASN A 112 8.73 -9.26 29.24
N LEU A 113 8.49 -8.01 28.85
CA LEU A 113 9.29 -7.35 27.82
C LEU A 113 10.73 -7.09 28.30
N PRO A 114 11.71 -7.02 27.35
CA PRO A 114 13.03 -6.49 27.61
C PRO A 114 12.97 -5.06 28.20
N GLU A 115 14.05 -4.65 28.87
CA GLU A 115 14.11 -3.34 29.54
C GLU A 115 13.82 -2.19 28.56
N ILE A 116 14.41 -2.25 27.38
CA ILE A 116 14.19 -1.29 26.29
C ILE A 116 13.34 -1.98 25.22
N CYS A 117 12.11 -1.53 25.03
CA CYS A 117 11.22 -2.09 24.02
C CYS A 117 10.45 -1.01 23.29
N ASN A 118 10.55 -1.00 21.95
CA ASN A 118 9.83 -0.08 21.09
C ASN A 118 8.85 -0.82 20.19
N ILE A 119 7.56 -0.59 20.40
CA ILE A 119 6.44 -1.12 19.58
C ILE A 119 5.64 -0.01 18.90
N SER A 120 6.17 1.20 18.79
CA SER A 120 5.48 2.30 18.11
C SER A 120 5.24 1.99 16.61
N ASN A 121 4.33 2.73 15.99
CA ASN A 121 3.97 2.53 14.58
C ASN A 121 3.55 1.09 14.24
N ASN A 122 2.84 0.44 15.15
CA ASN A 122 2.17 -0.85 14.97
C ASN A 122 0.64 -0.64 14.96
N ARG A 123 -0.14 -1.67 15.22
CA ARG A 123 -1.61 -1.65 15.15
C ARG A 123 -2.29 -1.90 16.50
N TYR A 124 -1.60 -1.61 17.57
CA TYR A 124 -2.19 -1.73 18.90
C TYR A 124 -3.22 -0.64 19.15
N SER A 125 -4.38 -1.04 19.65
CA SER A 125 -5.40 -0.12 20.15
C SER A 125 -4.99 0.51 21.48
N ALA A 126 -5.63 1.63 21.83
CA ALA A 126 -5.43 2.26 23.12
C ALA A 126 -5.72 1.29 24.29
N THR A 127 -6.77 0.45 24.14
CA THR A 127 -7.13 -0.55 25.15
C THR A 127 -6.04 -1.61 25.37
N GLU A 128 -5.43 -2.10 24.30
CA GLU A 128 -4.34 -3.09 24.39
C GLU A 128 -3.12 -2.51 25.08
N ILE A 129 -2.74 -1.27 24.75
CA ILE A 129 -1.66 -0.55 25.42
C ILE A 129 -1.99 -0.34 26.89
N GLN A 130 -3.19 0.12 27.23
CA GLN A 130 -3.60 0.35 28.61
C GLN A 130 -3.58 -0.95 29.43
N ASN A 131 -4.07 -2.05 28.87
CA ASN A 131 -4.04 -3.35 29.54
C ASN A 131 -2.60 -3.77 29.89
N PHE A 132 -1.64 -3.51 28.98
CA PHE A 132 -0.22 -3.76 29.28
C PHE A 132 0.30 -2.83 30.37
N LEU A 133 0.04 -1.51 30.27
CA LEU A 133 0.50 -0.52 31.24
C LEU A 133 -0.05 -0.77 32.64
N ASN A 134 -1.27 -1.28 32.77
CA ASN A 134 -1.86 -1.69 34.05
C ASN A 134 -1.13 -2.86 34.70
N GLN A 135 -0.46 -3.70 33.90
CA GLN A 135 0.36 -4.82 34.42
C GLN A 135 1.79 -4.41 34.74
N LYS A 136 2.30 -3.36 34.06
CA LYS A 136 3.70 -2.90 34.20
C LYS A 136 3.79 -1.36 34.19
N PRO A 137 3.15 -0.65 35.12
CA PRO A 137 2.95 0.80 35.06
C PRO A 137 4.25 1.64 35.12
N ASN A 138 5.38 1.05 35.51
CA ASN A 138 6.66 1.76 35.75
C ASN A 138 7.72 1.45 34.67
N ASN A 139 7.35 0.92 33.49
CA ASN A 139 8.33 0.68 32.44
C ASN A 139 8.59 1.99 31.67
N THR A 140 9.67 2.68 32.02
CA THR A 140 10.02 4.00 31.46
C THR A 140 10.63 3.92 30.05
N ASP A 141 11.17 2.76 29.65
CA ASP A 141 11.85 2.59 28.36
C ASP A 141 10.96 1.87 27.33
N PHE A 142 9.65 1.85 27.60
CA PHE A 142 8.67 1.29 26.70
C PHE A 142 8.06 2.37 25.79
N VAL A 143 8.39 2.30 24.49
CA VAL A 143 7.87 3.23 23.47
C VAL A 143 6.73 2.58 22.72
N TYR A 144 5.53 3.12 22.87
CA TYR A 144 4.30 2.56 22.28
C TYR A 144 3.53 3.52 21.37
N SER A 145 3.82 4.80 21.40
CA SER A 145 3.11 5.81 20.59
C SER A 145 4.07 6.42 19.56
N PRO A 146 3.58 6.82 18.39
CA PRO A 146 2.23 6.62 17.89
C PRO A 146 1.93 5.18 17.44
N GLN A 147 0.65 4.87 17.23
CA GLN A 147 0.21 3.63 16.59
C GLN A 147 -0.38 3.92 15.19
N ARG A 148 -0.74 2.88 14.45
CA ARG A 148 -1.39 2.98 13.13
C ARG A 148 -2.68 2.17 13.12
N TYR A 149 -3.62 2.54 12.28
CA TYR A 149 -4.86 1.79 12.11
C TYR A 149 -5.35 1.83 10.67
N ASP A 150 -6.27 0.92 10.34
CA ASP A 150 -6.81 0.65 9.01
C ASP A 150 -5.73 0.23 7.99
N GLU A 151 -6.10 0.15 6.73
CA GLU A 151 -5.24 -0.21 5.61
C GLU A 151 -5.15 0.97 4.64
N GLU A 152 -4.07 1.02 3.85
CA GLU A 152 -4.00 1.93 2.72
C GLU A 152 -5.16 1.65 1.76
N LYS A 153 -5.84 2.69 1.30
CA LYS A 153 -6.90 2.56 0.31
C LYS A 153 -6.87 3.68 -0.71
N THR A 154 -7.49 3.40 -1.85
CA THR A 154 -7.70 4.39 -2.90
C THR A 154 -9.18 4.72 -2.99
N GLU A 155 -9.49 6.00 -2.86
CA GLU A 155 -10.81 6.57 -3.14
C GLU A 155 -10.77 7.31 -4.48
N LYS A 156 -11.85 7.23 -5.23
CA LYS A 156 -11.94 7.85 -6.55
C LYS A 156 -13.01 8.94 -6.56
N ALA A 157 -12.67 10.10 -7.10
CA ALA A 157 -13.60 11.21 -7.23
C ALA A 157 -13.52 11.89 -8.59
N ILE A 158 -14.65 12.47 -9.01
CA ILE A 158 -14.74 13.32 -10.21
C ILE A 158 -14.50 14.78 -9.83
N LEU A 159 -14.00 15.59 -10.74
CA LEU A 159 -13.92 17.03 -10.54
C LEU A 159 -15.32 17.62 -10.33
N ALA A 160 -15.42 18.61 -9.45
CA ALA A 160 -16.66 19.23 -8.98
C ALA A 160 -17.64 18.29 -8.24
N GLY A 161 -17.31 17.00 -8.09
CA GLY A 161 -18.05 16.06 -7.25
C GLY A 161 -17.76 16.24 -5.77
N ALA A 162 -18.56 15.61 -4.91
CA ALA A 162 -18.30 15.54 -3.48
C ALA A 162 -17.62 14.21 -3.12
N VAL A 163 -16.74 14.22 -2.12
CA VAL A 163 -16.15 13.02 -1.54
C VAL A 163 -15.98 13.19 -0.03
N SER A 164 -16.18 12.10 0.72
CA SER A 164 -15.90 12.03 2.14
C SER A 164 -14.82 11.01 2.41
N LEU A 165 -13.69 11.45 2.94
CA LEU A 165 -12.61 10.56 3.37
C LEU A 165 -12.89 10.17 4.82
N ASN A 166 -13.23 8.91 5.04
CA ASN A 166 -13.65 8.39 6.32
C ASN A 166 -12.45 7.77 7.06
N GLN A 167 -12.41 8.03 8.36
CA GLN A 167 -11.58 7.32 9.31
C GLN A 167 -12.47 6.49 10.26
N LEU A 168 -11.91 5.49 10.93
CA LEU A 168 -12.71 4.47 11.63
C LEU A 168 -12.94 4.75 13.12
N LEU A 169 -12.24 5.76 13.68
CA LEU A 169 -12.36 6.12 15.09
C LEU A 169 -13.46 7.17 15.26
N SER A 170 -14.04 7.28 16.45
CA SER A 170 -15.11 8.24 16.72
C SER A 170 -14.69 9.31 17.72
N ALA A 171 -15.15 10.55 17.49
CA ALA A 171 -15.01 11.64 18.45
C ALA A 171 -15.75 11.33 19.76
N SER A 172 -16.83 10.54 19.71
CA SER A 172 -17.55 10.08 20.91
C SER A 172 -16.68 9.21 21.82
N ASP A 173 -15.65 8.56 21.28
CA ASP A 173 -14.68 7.75 22.04
C ASP A 173 -13.53 8.58 22.63
N GLY A 174 -13.60 9.91 22.49
CA GLY A 174 -12.66 10.85 23.09
C GLY A 174 -11.46 11.21 22.23
N TYR A 175 -11.52 10.95 20.93
CA TYR A 175 -10.45 11.32 20.01
C TYR A 175 -10.65 12.72 19.41
N ASP A 176 -9.55 13.46 19.33
CA ASP A 176 -9.42 14.66 18.48
C ASP A 176 -8.70 14.29 17.20
N PHE A 177 -9.14 14.85 16.07
CA PHE A 177 -8.65 14.51 14.74
C PHE A 177 -7.89 15.66 14.08
N THR A 178 -6.82 15.31 13.38
CA THR A 178 -6.10 16.24 12.50
C THR A 178 -5.80 15.53 11.18
N TRP A 179 -6.31 16.10 10.09
CA TRP A 179 -6.04 15.57 8.75
C TRP A 179 -4.81 16.24 8.13
N TYR A 180 -4.03 15.44 7.44
CA TYR A 180 -2.86 15.88 6.69
C TYR A 180 -3.01 15.45 5.23
N LYS A 181 -2.64 16.34 4.32
CA LYS A 181 -2.52 16.04 2.91
C LYS A 181 -1.06 15.99 2.52
N ASN A 182 -0.63 14.92 1.83
CA ASN A 182 0.75 14.67 1.41
C ASN A 182 1.78 14.82 2.54
N LEU A 183 1.37 14.57 3.78
CA LEU A 183 2.13 14.71 5.03
C LEU A 183 2.55 16.14 5.43
N ASP A 184 2.47 17.11 4.52
CA ASP A 184 3.03 18.46 4.73
C ASP A 184 1.97 19.52 5.06
N ASN A 185 0.73 19.34 4.63
CA ASN A 185 -0.32 20.33 4.79
C ASN A 185 -1.33 19.91 5.85
N LYS A 186 -1.18 20.45 7.05
CA LYS A 186 -2.16 20.30 8.12
C LYS A 186 -3.47 20.97 7.70
N THR A 187 -4.50 20.18 7.58
CA THR A 187 -5.86 20.68 7.45
C THR A 187 -6.57 20.46 8.78
N SER A 188 -6.68 21.50 9.60
CA SER A 188 -7.39 21.38 10.87
C SER A 188 -8.86 21.12 10.61
N THR A 189 -9.32 19.92 10.83
CA THR A 189 -10.74 19.62 11.02
C THR A 189 -10.86 18.86 12.33
N THR A 190 -11.83 19.23 13.13
CA THR A 190 -12.20 18.51 14.36
C THR A 190 -13.23 17.41 14.07
N THR A 191 -13.53 17.16 12.79
CA THR A 191 -14.52 16.19 12.36
C THR A 191 -13.87 14.86 12.04
N GLU A 192 -14.55 13.77 12.36
CA GLU A 192 -14.12 12.39 12.08
C GLU A 192 -13.83 12.17 10.60
N ASN A 193 -14.56 12.85 9.72
CA ASN A 193 -14.46 12.69 8.27
C ASN A 193 -13.97 13.98 7.63
N TYR A 194 -13.08 13.85 6.64
CA TYR A 194 -12.65 14.97 5.81
C TYR A 194 -13.55 15.07 4.57
N ASN A 195 -14.42 16.08 4.57
CA ASN A 195 -15.41 16.28 3.51
C ASN A 195 -14.93 17.32 2.50
N ILE A 196 -14.92 16.94 1.22
CA ILE A 196 -14.65 17.83 0.09
C ILE A 196 -15.95 17.95 -0.71
N ASN A 197 -16.63 19.07 -0.61
CA ASN A 197 -17.95 19.28 -1.25
C ASN A 197 -17.85 19.48 -2.77
N SER A 198 -16.69 19.96 -3.26
CA SER A 198 -16.44 20.17 -4.69
C SER A 198 -14.96 19.93 -4.97
N VAL A 199 -14.65 18.75 -5.45
CA VAL A 199 -13.26 18.30 -5.70
C VAL A 199 -12.60 19.12 -6.80
N LYS A 200 -11.44 19.69 -6.50
CA LYS A 200 -10.57 20.41 -7.43
C LYS A 200 -9.37 19.52 -7.82
N ALA A 201 -8.70 19.88 -8.89
CA ALA A 201 -7.47 19.19 -9.32
C ALA A 201 -6.38 19.16 -8.23
N THR A 202 -6.34 20.20 -7.40
CA THR A 202 -5.42 20.31 -6.27
C THR A 202 -5.78 19.40 -5.09
N ASP A 203 -6.99 18.79 -5.05
CA ASP A 203 -7.39 17.95 -3.93
C ASP A 203 -6.92 16.51 -4.07
N PHE A 204 -6.51 16.08 -5.25
CA PHE A 204 -5.94 14.74 -5.43
C PHE A 204 -4.61 14.60 -4.69
N GLY A 205 -4.36 13.42 -4.13
CA GLY A 205 -3.16 13.13 -3.35
C GLY A 205 -3.40 12.15 -2.20
N LYS A 206 -2.40 12.00 -1.33
CA LYS A 206 -2.48 11.13 -0.15
C LYS A 206 -2.96 11.91 1.07
N TYR A 207 -3.92 11.34 1.79
CA TYR A 207 -4.47 11.88 3.04
C TYR A 207 -4.23 10.89 4.18
N THR A 208 -3.83 11.38 5.32
CA THR A 208 -3.81 10.61 6.58
C THR A 208 -4.48 11.41 7.68
N CYS A 209 -4.97 10.72 8.69
CA CYS A 209 -5.59 11.34 9.85
C CYS A 209 -4.82 10.93 11.11
N GLU A 210 -4.38 11.91 11.87
CA GLU A 210 -3.91 11.72 13.24
C GLU A 210 -5.11 11.79 14.17
N ALA A 211 -5.24 10.82 15.04
CA ALA A 211 -6.24 10.80 16.11
C ALA A 211 -5.52 10.74 17.45
N ILE A 212 -5.77 11.72 18.31
CA ILE A 212 -5.19 11.82 19.66
C ILE A 212 -6.29 11.55 20.68
N LEU A 213 -6.08 10.57 21.54
CA LEU A 213 -7.00 10.26 22.64
C LEU A 213 -6.78 11.25 23.78
N ILE A 214 -7.73 12.19 23.99
CA ILE A 214 -7.63 13.24 25.01
C ILE A 214 -8.63 13.08 26.15
N LYS A 215 -9.62 12.23 25.99
CA LYS A 215 -10.66 12.01 27.00
C LYS A 215 -11.04 10.54 27.09
N ASP A 216 -10.42 9.82 27.93
CA ASP A 216 -11.03 8.65 28.52
C ASP A 216 -10.71 8.62 30.01
N ASN A 217 -11.72 8.83 30.85
CA ASN A 217 -11.55 8.74 32.30
C ASN A 217 -11.24 7.31 32.78
N THR A 218 -11.28 6.33 31.89
CA THR A 218 -10.97 4.92 32.15
C THR A 218 -9.61 4.51 31.67
N LEU A 219 -9.01 5.23 30.71
CA LEU A 219 -7.68 4.99 30.16
C LEU A 219 -6.71 6.04 30.72
N TYR A 220 -5.71 5.60 31.46
CA TYR A 220 -4.66 6.48 32.04
C TYR A 220 -3.55 6.81 31.02
N ILE A 221 -3.78 6.61 29.72
CA ILE A 221 -2.82 6.92 28.68
C ILE A 221 -2.93 8.40 28.33
N LEU A 222 -1.93 9.16 28.71
CA LEU A 222 -1.76 10.53 28.23
C LEU A 222 -1.07 10.48 26.86
N ASP A 223 -1.58 11.30 25.92
CA ASP A 223 -0.97 11.51 24.58
C ASP A 223 -0.85 10.26 23.71
N PHE A 224 -1.82 9.33 23.78
CA PHE A 224 -1.87 8.23 22.83
C PHE A 224 -2.30 8.76 21.44
N ALA A 225 -1.35 8.79 20.51
CA ALA A 225 -1.59 9.15 19.13
C ALA A 225 -1.69 7.90 18.24
N THR A 226 -2.61 7.93 17.31
CA THR A 226 -2.70 6.91 16.25
C THR A 226 -2.95 7.57 14.89
N PHE A 227 -2.32 7.03 13.85
CA PHE A 227 -2.43 7.52 12.49
C PHE A 227 -3.17 6.50 11.63
N ARG A 228 -4.17 7.00 10.92
CA ARG A 228 -4.79 6.21 9.85
C ARG A 228 -3.80 5.96 8.73
N GLU A 229 -3.74 4.72 8.22
CA GLU A 229 -3.01 4.45 6.98
C GLU A 229 -3.58 5.30 5.83
N PRO A 230 -2.75 5.73 4.87
CA PRO A 230 -3.13 6.74 3.90
C PRO A 230 -4.34 6.36 3.04
N ILE A 231 -5.19 7.35 2.76
CA ILE A 231 -6.18 7.32 1.68
C ILE A 231 -5.59 8.07 0.49
N THR A 232 -5.41 7.39 -0.63
CA THR A 232 -5.05 8.04 -1.89
C THR A 232 -6.33 8.47 -2.60
N LEU A 233 -6.55 9.78 -2.74
CA LEU A 233 -7.63 10.33 -3.54
C LEU A 233 -7.16 10.47 -4.98
N GLU A 234 -7.77 9.70 -5.89
CA GLU A 234 -7.46 9.69 -7.31
C GLU A 234 -8.61 10.26 -8.15
N LYS A 235 -8.24 10.87 -9.28
CA LYS A 235 -9.23 11.29 -10.26
C LYS A 235 -9.84 10.05 -10.92
N THR A 236 -11.17 9.95 -10.84
CA THR A 236 -11.91 9.09 -11.76
C THR A 236 -12.10 9.83 -13.06
N GLU A 237 -11.71 9.22 -14.16
CA GLU A 237 -12.19 9.68 -15.45
C GLU A 237 -13.71 9.42 -15.48
N THR A 238 -14.49 10.47 -15.56
CA THR A 238 -15.90 10.32 -15.86
C THR A 238 -15.98 9.56 -17.18
N LEU A 239 -16.61 8.39 -17.17
CA LEU A 239 -17.22 7.89 -18.40
C LEU A 239 -18.14 9.03 -18.81
N ALA A 240 -17.76 9.72 -19.86
CA ALA A 240 -18.36 10.98 -20.27
C ALA A 240 -19.90 10.87 -20.19
N THR A 241 -20.50 11.54 -19.22
CA THR A 241 -21.90 11.91 -19.32
C THR A 241 -21.93 12.88 -20.49
N ASN A 242 -22.59 12.48 -21.55
CA ASN A 242 -22.76 13.17 -22.81
C ASN A 242 -22.64 14.69 -22.65
N ASN A 243 -21.46 15.24 -22.87
CA ASN A 243 -21.34 16.66 -23.18
C ASN A 243 -22.02 16.81 -24.55
N PRO A 244 -23.12 17.54 -24.64
CA PRO A 244 -23.84 17.68 -25.91
C PRO A 244 -22.96 18.24 -27.04
N ASN A 245 -21.83 18.84 -26.71
CA ASN A 245 -20.84 19.38 -27.66
C ASN A 245 -19.63 18.47 -27.87
N GLU A 246 -19.52 17.30 -27.19
CA GLU A 246 -18.41 16.39 -27.37
C GLU A 246 -18.54 15.66 -28.71
N LYS A 247 -17.50 15.72 -29.52
CA LYS A 247 -17.43 15.02 -30.80
C LYS A 247 -16.88 13.62 -30.54
N ILE A 248 -17.72 12.59 -30.76
CA ILE A 248 -17.36 11.19 -30.55
C ILE A 248 -17.45 10.45 -31.88
N LEU A 249 -16.38 9.74 -32.23
CA LEU A 249 -16.36 8.81 -33.35
C LEU A 249 -15.80 7.47 -32.84
N ALA A 250 -16.59 6.42 -32.93
CA ALA A 250 -16.21 5.08 -32.48
C ALA A 250 -16.86 3.99 -33.38
N ILE A 251 -16.27 2.80 -33.38
CA ILE A 251 -16.80 1.65 -34.14
C ILE A 251 -17.12 0.48 -33.21
N TYR A 252 -18.22 -0.23 -33.51
CA TYR A 252 -18.60 -1.45 -32.76
C TYR A 252 -19.52 -2.36 -33.58
N PRO A 253 -19.56 -3.67 -33.29
CA PRO A 253 -18.58 -4.39 -32.49
C PRO A 253 -17.24 -4.51 -33.22
N ASN A 254 -16.15 -4.62 -32.51
CA ASN A 254 -14.85 -4.94 -33.08
C ASN A 254 -14.10 -5.89 -32.14
N PRO A 255 -13.93 -7.17 -32.48
CA PRO A 255 -14.16 -7.83 -33.78
C PRO A 255 -15.63 -7.84 -34.24
N VAL A 256 -15.83 -7.73 -35.56
CA VAL A 256 -17.13 -7.71 -36.21
C VAL A 256 -17.41 -9.01 -36.98
N LYS A 257 -18.66 -9.52 -36.93
CA LYS A 257 -19.12 -10.65 -37.70
C LYS A 257 -19.91 -10.20 -38.95
N ASP A 258 -21.00 -9.47 -38.75
CA ASP A 258 -21.93 -9.15 -39.82
C ASP A 258 -22.03 -7.64 -40.09
N PHE A 259 -22.36 -6.85 -39.08
CA PHE A 259 -22.59 -5.42 -39.23
C PHE A 259 -21.65 -4.61 -38.37
N LEU A 260 -20.93 -3.66 -38.96
CA LEU A 260 -20.13 -2.66 -38.29
C LEU A 260 -20.95 -1.39 -38.10
N HIS A 261 -21.04 -0.92 -36.86
CA HIS A 261 -21.70 0.33 -36.53
C HIS A 261 -20.66 1.42 -36.25
N ILE A 262 -20.93 2.62 -36.74
CA ILE A 262 -20.13 3.80 -36.47
C ILE A 262 -20.96 4.70 -35.55
N LYS A 263 -20.56 4.79 -34.27
CA LYS A 263 -21.11 5.78 -33.35
C LYS A 263 -20.55 7.13 -33.75
N ASN A 264 -21.39 8.02 -34.17
CA ASN A 264 -21.03 9.38 -34.52
C ASN A 264 -21.87 10.35 -33.67
N GLN A 265 -21.17 11.22 -32.95
CA GLN A 265 -21.78 12.32 -32.22
C GLN A 265 -21.08 13.60 -32.65
N ASN A 266 -21.83 14.51 -33.22
CA ASN A 266 -21.41 15.86 -33.62
C ASN A 266 -20.32 16.00 -34.70
N TYR A 267 -19.93 14.93 -35.41
CA TYR A 267 -19.12 15.05 -36.62
C TYR A 267 -20.00 15.08 -37.86
N LYS A 268 -19.69 15.95 -38.82
CA LYS A 268 -20.22 15.88 -40.17
C LYS A 268 -19.38 14.92 -41.00
N ILE A 269 -19.89 13.69 -41.22
CA ILE A 269 -19.20 12.69 -42.00
C ILE A 269 -19.36 13.02 -43.50
N GLU A 270 -18.23 13.18 -44.19
CA GLU A 270 -18.19 13.43 -45.64
C GLU A 270 -18.10 12.12 -46.41
N ASN A 271 -17.29 11.16 -45.97
CA ASN A 271 -17.13 9.86 -46.59
C ASN A 271 -16.60 8.82 -45.59
N ILE A 272 -16.92 7.54 -45.81
CA ILE A 272 -16.41 6.38 -45.11
C ILE A 272 -15.84 5.43 -46.13
N SER A 273 -14.59 5.00 -45.97
CA SER A 273 -13.92 4.05 -46.85
C SER A 273 -13.28 2.93 -46.06
N ILE A 274 -13.42 1.68 -46.56
CA ILE A 274 -12.73 0.53 -45.97
C ILE A 274 -11.71 0.02 -46.98
N TYR A 275 -10.49 -0.22 -46.52
CA TYR A 275 -9.38 -0.75 -47.29
C TYR A 275 -8.99 -2.12 -46.77
N ASP A 276 -8.61 -3.01 -47.64
CA ASP A 276 -7.90 -4.22 -47.32
C ASP A 276 -6.42 -3.92 -47.03
N LEU A 277 -5.66 -4.92 -46.57
CA LEU A 277 -4.24 -4.74 -46.25
C LEU A 277 -3.35 -4.49 -47.49
N SER A 278 -3.87 -4.68 -48.74
CA SER A 278 -3.16 -4.30 -49.94
C SER A 278 -3.38 -2.84 -50.32
N GLY A 279 -4.24 -2.11 -49.60
CA GLY A 279 -4.59 -0.73 -49.87
C GLY A 279 -5.74 -0.56 -50.90
N LYS A 280 -6.40 -1.65 -51.29
CA LYS A 280 -7.55 -1.61 -52.17
C LYS A 280 -8.80 -1.20 -51.42
N ILE A 281 -9.56 -0.24 -51.97
CA ILE A 281 -10.87 0.15 -51.43
C ILE A 281 -11.87 -0.98 -51.69
N ILE A 282 -12.50 -1.49 -50.65
CA ILE A 282 -13.51 -2.54 -50.69
C ILE A 282 -14.91 -2.02 -50.34
N TYR A 283 -14.99 -0.83 -49.72
CA TYR A 283 -16.23 -0.11 -49.45
C TYR A 283 -15.98 1.39 -49.50
N SER A 284 -16.95 2.14 -50.04
CA SER A 284 -16.99 3.60 -49.91
C SER A 284 -18.45 4.06 -49.85
N GLY A 285 -18.76 4.96 -48.93
CA GLY A 285 -20.12 5.46 -48.71
C GLY A 285 -20.23 6.40 -47.51
N LYS A 286 -21.46 6.66 -47.08
CA LYS A 286 -21.73 7.52 -45.93
C LYS A 286 -22.54 6.82 -44.83
N SER A 287 -22.88 5.54 -45.01
CA SER A 287 -23.69 4.80 -44.03
C SER A 287 -22.89 4.53 -42.78
N THR A 288 -23.48 4.85 -41.63
CA THR A 288 -22.92 4.54 -40.32
C THR A 288 -23.17 3.09 -39.86
N VAL A 289 -23.89 2.31 -40.68
CA VAL A 289 -24.05 0.86 -40.54
C VAL A 289 -23.60 0.19 -41.82
N ILE A 290 -22.54 -0.61 -41.73
CA ILE A 290 -21.91 -1.24 -42.90
C ILE A 290 -22.06 -2.75 -42.78
N ASN A 291 -22.64 -3.36 -43.81
CA ASN A 291 -22.75 -4.82 -43.90
C ASN A 291 -21.40 -5.42 -44.36
N LEU A 292 -20.82 -6.26 -43.52
CA LEU A 292 -19.56 -6.97 -43.79
C LEU A 292 -19.74 -8.48 -43.96
N GLN A 293 -20.99 -8.99 -44.06
CA GLN A 293 -21.26 -10.43 -44.15
C GLN A 293 -20.48 -11.12 -45.28
N ASN A 294 -20.36 -10.46 -46.43
CA ASN A 294 -19.68 -11.01 -47.61
C ASN A 294 -18.18 -10.67 -47.66
N PHE A 295 -17.63 -10.07 -46.62
CA PHE A 295 -16.21 -9.75 -46.54
C PHE A 295 -15.44 -10.93 -45.97
N PRO A 296 -14.29 -11.32 -46.54
CA PRO A 296 -13.45 -12.37 -46.00
C PRO A 296 -13.02 -12.06 -44.55
N THR A 297 -12.80 -13.11 -43.76
CA THR A 297 -12.19 -13.00 -42.44
C THR A 297 -10.78 -12.42 -42.57
N SER A 298 -10.58 -11.20 -42.13
CA SER A 298 -9.31 -10.47 -42.25
C SER A 298 -9.30 -9.22 -41.37
N THR A 299 -8.18 -8.52 -41.38
CA THR A 299 -8.06 -7.16 -40.86
C THR A 299 -8.26 -6.16 -41.97
N TYR A 300 -9.02 -5.12 -41.69
CA TYR A 300 -9.30 -4.00 -42.61
C TYR A 300 -8.99 -2.68 -41.93
N ILE A 301 -8.76 -1.62 -42.70
CA ILE A 301 -8.59 -0.26 -42.22
C ILE A 301 -9.78 0.58 -42.66
N LEU A 302 -10.49 1.14 -41.70
CA LEU A 302 -11.58 2.07 -41.91
C LEU A 302 -11.04 3.49 -41.86
N TYR A 303 -11.34 4.30 -42.85
CA TYR A 303 -11.13 5.73 -42.88
C TYR A 303 -12.47 6.45 -42.88
N ILE A 304 -12.63 7.41 -42.00
CA ILE A 304 -13.80 8.28 -41.93
C ILE A 304 -13.31 9.71 -42.15
N LYS A 305 -13.73 10.28 -43.26
CA LYS A 305 -13.48 11.69 -43.59
C LYS A 305 -14.58 12.54 -42.98
N THR A 306 -14.19 13.50 -42.16
CA THR A 306 -15.07 14.50 -41.56
C THR A 306 -14.65 15.91 -41.99
N GLU A 307 -15.43 16.90 -41.63
CA GLU A 307 -15.08 18.33 -41.82
C GLU A 307 -13.77 18.74 -41.12
N GLU A 308 -13.33 17.99 -40.12
CA GLU A 308 -12.13 18.29 -39.30
C GLU A 308 -10.90 17.45 -39.72
N GLY A 309 -11.08 16.48 -40.65
CA GLY A 309 -9.99 15.65 -41.13
C GLY A 309 -10.33 14.17 -41.23
N TYR A 310 -9.28 13.36 -41.25
CA TYR A 310 -9.41 11.90 -41.37
C TYR A 310 -9.22 11.20 -40.05
N HIS A 311 -10.15 10.29 -39.74
CA HIS A 311 -10.06 9.36 -38.61
C HIS A 311 -9.90 7.94 -39.17
N HIS A 312 -9.06 7.12 -38.51
CA HIS A 312 -8.82 5.75 -38.95
C HIS A 312 -9.00 4.76 -37.82
N PHE A 313 -9.53 3.59 -38.16
CA PHE A 313 -9.79 2.50 -37.22
C PHE A 313 -9.38 1.17 -37.84
N LYS A 314 -8.84 0.27 -37.01
CA LYS A 314 -8.60 -1.11 -37.39
C LYS A 314 -9.88 -1.92 -37.20
N ILE A 315 -10.35 -2.65 -38.21
CA ILE A 315 -11.47 -3.58 -38.14
C ILE A 315 -10.94 -5.00 -38.16
N ILE A 316 -11.41 -5.84 -37.27
CA ILE A 316 -11.14 -7.28 -37.23
C ILE A 316 -12.43 -7.98 -37.62
N LYS A 317 -12.50 -8.56 -38.84
CA LYS A 317 -13.62 -9.37 -39.33
C LYS A 317 -13.38 -10.83 -38.96
N LYS A 318 -14.37 -11.43 -38.27
CA LYS A 318 -14.40 -12.85 -37.90
C LYS A 318 -15.34 -13.63 -38.80
#